data_1e32f2f65779d68cda10ba5c41a59da9
#
_entry.id   1e32f2f65779d68cda10ba5c41a59da9
#
_cell.length_a   1.000
_cell.length_b   1.000
_cell.length_c   1.000
_cell.angle_alpha   90.00
_cell.angle_beta   90.00
_cell.angle_gamma   90.00
#
_symmetry.space_group_name_H-M   'P 1'
#
loop_
_entity.id
_entity.type
_entity.pdbx_description
1 polymer ?
#
loop_
_entity_poly.entity_id
_entity_poly.type
_entity_poly.pdbx_seq_one_letter_code
_entity_poly.pdbx_strand_id
1 'polypeptide(L)'
;MDCLFCKIVAGEIPSHKVYEDDFVYAFLDIYPCAEGHTIVLPKKHFEKFTDMSDDEAASLFASVNKVAKTVGKTLELEGMNIGINNGELAGQTVPHVHVHIIPRRAGDGEGNMHTIVELHPSTENIAELAEKLRNSF
;
A
#
# COMPACT_ATOMS: atom_id res chain seq x y z
N MET A 1 -8.95 -15.67 -14.36
CA MET A 1 -9.25 -14.40 -13.69
C MET A 1 -8.55 -13.26 -14.41
N ASP A 2 -9.29 -12.24 -14.76
CA ASP A 2 -8.78 -11.13 -15.56
C ASP A 2 -8.23 -10.00 -14.66
N CYS A 3 -7.14 -10.30 -13.93
CA CYS A 3 -6.50 -9.37 -13.02
C CYS A 3 -5.15 -8.92 -13.59
N LEU A 4 -4.99 -7.60 -13.77
CA LEU A 4 -3.74 -7.00 -14.25
C LEU A 4 -2.53 -7.45 -13.43
N PHE A 5 -2.64 -7.39 -12.10
CA PHE A 5 -1.51 -7.73 -11.22
C PHE A 5 -1.22 -9.23 -11.19
N CYS A 6 -2.24 -10.09 -11.30
CA CYS A 6 -2.02 -11.52 -11.47
C CYS A 6 -1.23 -11.82 -12.75
N LYS A 7 -1.51 -11.10 -13.83
CA LYS A 7 -0.79 -11.23 -15.10
C LYS A 7 0.66 -10.75 -14.99
N ILE A 8 0.90 -9.69 -14.24
CA ILE A 8 2.27 -9.20 -13.96
C ILE A 8 3.06 -10.26 -13.18
N VAL A 9 2.46 -10.80 -12.11
CA VAL A 9 3.08 -11.86 -11.30
C VAL A 9 3.39 -13.10 -12.14
N ALA A 10 2.50 -13.46 -13.07
CA ALA A 10 2.68 -14.60 -13.96
C ALA A 10 3.69 -14.34 -15.09
N GLY A 11 4.17 -13.11 -15.25
CA GLY A 11 5.09 -12.74 -16.33
C GLY A 11 4.43 -12.53 -17.68
N GLU A 12 3.10 -12.52 -17.76
CA GLU A 12 2.36 -12.27 -19.00
C GLU A 12 2.41 -10.80 -19.41
N ILE A 13 2.52 -9.90 -18.45
CA ILE A 13 2.67 -8.47 -18.68
C ILE A 13 4.02 -8.05 -18.09
N PRO A 14 4.86 -7.35 -18.86
CA PRO A 14 6.17 -6.92 -18.38
C PRO A 14 6.05 -5.90 -17.25
N SER A 15 7.02 -5.91 -16.33
CA SER A 15 7.12 -4.97 -15.22
C SER A 15 8.58 -4.72 -14.87
N HIS A 16 8.84 -3.64 -14.16
CA HIS A 16 10.17 -3.31 -13.64
C HIS A 16 10.31 -3.86 -12.23
N LYS A 17 10.60 -5.15 -12.14
CA LYS A 17 10.70 -5.88 -10.86
C LYS A 17 11.80 -5.31 -9.96
N VAL A 18 11.46 -5.12 -8.69
CA VAL A 18 12.37 -4.65 -7.64
C VAL A 18 12.75 -5.79 -6.70
N TYR A 19 11.77 -6.64 -6.35
CA TYR A 19 11.96 -7.70 -5.37
C TYR A 19 10.90 -8.79 -5.57
N GLU A 20 11.26 -10.01 -5.23
CA GLU A 20 10.33 -11.14 -5.27
C GLU A 20 10.75 -12.18 -4.25
N ASP A 21 9.77 -12.77 -3.55
CA ASP A 21 9.95 -13.96 -2.74
C ASP A 21 8.78 -14.92 -2.99
N ASP A 22 8.61 -15.94 -2.15
CA ASP A 22 7.54 -16.92 -2.34
C ASP A 22 6.13 -16.31 -2.16
N PHE A 23 6.03 -15.22 -1.43
CA PHE A 23 4.74 -14.62 -1.07
C PHE A 23 4.44 -13.32 -1.80
N VAL A 24 5.43 -12.46 -2.03
CA VAL A 24 5.23 -11.13 -2.62
C VAL A 24 5.98 -10.93 -3.93
N TYR A 25 5.49 -9.96 -4.68
CA TYR A 25 6.12 -9.43 -5.88
C TYR A 25 6.13 -7.90 -5.76
N ALA A 26 7.25 -7.27 -6.05
CA ALA A 26 7.40 -5.82 -5.97
C ALA A 26 7.98 -5.26 -7.27
N PHE A 27 7.41 -4.16 -7.75
CA PHE A 27 7.82 -3.52 -9.00
C PHE A 27 7.60 -2.02 -8.94
N LEU A 28 8.26 -1.29 -9.82
CA LEU A 28 8.06 0.16 -9.92
C LEU A 28 6.75 0.48 -10.61
N ASP A 29 6.03 1.45 -10.05
CA ASP A 29 4.80 1.96 -10.66
C ASP A 29 5.17 2.74 -11.94
N ILE A 30 4.55 2.40 -13.07
CA ILE A 30 4.79 3.09 -14.34
C ILE A 30 3.98 4.40 -14.48
N TYR A 31 3.09 4.67 -13.54
CA TYR A 31 2.40 5.95 -13.39
C TYR A 31 2.76 6.56 -12.04
N PRO A 32 4.06 6.80 -11.78
CA PRO A 32 4.52 7.14 -10.44
C PRO A 32 4.11 8.55 -10.04
N CYS A 33 3.82 8.74 -8.75
CA CYS A 33 3.65 10.07 -8.18
C CYS A 33 4.98 10.64 -7.65
N ALA A 34 6.02 9.80 -7.58
CA ALA A 34 7.38 10.20 -7.21
C ALA A 34 8.37 9.22 -7.82
N GLU A 35 9.59 9.65 -8.07
CA GLU A 35 10.65 8.76 -8.55
C GLU A 35 10.91 7.66 -7.53
N GLY A 36 10.82 6.41 -7.97
CA GLY A 36 10.99 5.25 -7.09
C GLY A 36 9.70 4.77 -6.42
N HIS A 37 8.54 5.31 -6.82
CA HIS A 37 7.24 4.81 -6.36
C HIS A 37 7.14 3.32 -6.61
N THR A 38 7.11 2.52 -5.56
CA THR A 38 7.15 1.07 -5.61
C THR A 38 5.82 0.49 -5.16
N ILE A 39 5.40 -0.56 -5.84
CA ILE A 39 4.22 -1.36 -5.51
C ILE A 39 4.69 -2.69 -4.95
N VAL A 40 4.15 -3.09 -3.80
CA VAL A 40 4.37 -4.42 -3.22
C VAL A 40 3.02 -5.12 -3.11
N LEU A 41 2.92 -6.31 -3.67
CA LEU A 41 1.66 -7.04 -3.64
C LEU A 41 1.86 -8.53 -3.33
N PRO A 42 0.85 -9.19 -2.75
CA PRO A 42 0.89 -10.64 -2.59
C PRO A 42 0.72 -11.32 -3.95
N LYS A 43 1.45 -12.39 -4.18
CA LYS A 43 1.32 -13.18 -5.42
C LYS A 43 -0.06 -13.81 -5.54
N LYS A 44 -0.60 -14.30 -4.42
CA LYS A 44 -1.96 -14.80 -4.35
C LYS A 44 -2.94 -13.64 -4.48
N HIS A 45 -4.01 -13.85 -5.23
CA HIS A 45 -5.02 -12.83 -5.45
C HIS A 45 -5.90 -12.65 -4.21
N PHE A 46 -5.93 -11.42 -3.68
CA PHE A 46 -6.90 -10.93 -2.70
C PHE A 46 -7.41 -9.61 -3.24
N GLU A 47 -8.71 -9.40 -3.26
CA GLU A 47 -9.26 -8.13 -3.74
C GLU A 47 -8.94 -6.99 -2.76
N LYS A 48 -9.21 -7.21 -1.47
CA LYS A 48 -8.99 -6.22 -0.41
C LYS A 48 -8.05 -6.73 0.66
N PHE A 49 -7.31 -5.80 1.28
CA PHE A 49 -6.44 -6.12 2.41
C PHE A 49 -7.22 -6.80 3.54
N THR A 50 -8.45 -6.35 3.81
CA THR A 50 -9.30 -6.91 4.85
C THR A 50 -9.85 -8.30 4.54
N ASP A 51 -9.63 -8.83 3.34
CA ASP A 51 -9.96 -10.22 2.97
C ASP A 51 -8.83 -11.19 3.35
N MET A 52 -7.66 -10.68 3.71
CA MET A 52 -6.51 -11.50 4.08
C MET A 52 -6.62 -11.98 5.53
N SER A 53 -6.06 -13.16 5.81
CA SER A 53 -5.90 -13.61 7.20
C SER A 53 -4.85 -12.76 7.92
N ASP A 54 -4.82 -12.82 9.25
CA ASP A 54 -3.82 -12.10 10.04
C ASP A 54 -2.39 -12.53 9.67
N ASP A 55 -2.16 -13.82 9.46
CA ASP A 55 -0.85 -14.33 9.07
C ASP A 55 -0.44 -13.86 7.68
N GLU A 56 -1.37 -13.84 6.73
CA GLU A 56 -1.12 -13.34 5.38
C GLU A 56 -0.82 -11.85 5.39
N ALA A 57 -1.57 -11.07 6.17
CA ALA A 57 -1.33 -9.64 6.35
C ALA A 57 0.04 -9.37 6.98
N ALA A 58 0.41 -10.16 8.01
CA ALA A 58 1.72 -10.05 8.65
C ALA A 58 2.85 -10.36 7.67
N SER A 59 2.71 -11.40 6.86
CA SER A 59 3.70 -11.76 5.84
C SER A 59 3.87 -10.67 4.79
N LEU A 60 2.76 -10.07 4.34
CA LEU A 60 2.79 -8.97 3.39
C LEU A 60 3.59 -7.79 3.95
N PHE A 61 3.28 -7.35 5.18
CA PHE A 61 3.93 -6.18 5.77
C PHE A 61 5.37 -6.42 6.20
N ALA A 62 5.74 -7.66 6.51
CA ALA A 62 7.14 -8.01 6.72
C ALA A 62 7.97 -7.75 5.45
N SER A 63 7.45 -8.17 4.30
CA SER A 63 8.09 -7.92 3.00
C SER A 63 8.04 -6.45 2.59
N VAL A 64 6.93 -5.76 2.86
CA VAL A 64 6.83 -4.30 2.64
C VAL A 64 7.94 -3.57 3.38
N ASN A 65 8.16 -3.90 4.66
CA ASN A 65 9.20 -3.30 5.47
C ASN A 65 10.59 -3.54 4.87
N LYS A 66 10.85 -4.76 4.42
CA LYS A 66 12.12 -5.13 3.78
C LYS A 66 12.37 -4.31 2.50
N VAL A 67 11.37 -4.22 1.63
CA VAL A 67 11.46 -3.45 0.39
C VAL A 67 11.61 -1.96 0.69
N ALA A 68 10.83 -1.43 1.64
CA ALA A 68 10.90 -0.02 2.03
C ALA A 68 12.29 0.38 2.55
N LYS A 69 12.89 -0.46 3.38
CA LYS A 69 14.27 -0.22 3.87
C LYS A 69 15.26 -0.13 2.73
N THR A 70 15.16 -1.02 1.76
CA THR A 70 16.06 -1.03 0.60
C THR A 70 15.83 0.18 -0.29
N VAL A 71 14.57 0.52 -0.60
CA VAL A 71 14.23 1.70 -1.39
C VAL A 71 14.75 2.97 -0.70
N GLY A 72 14.49 3.09 0.60
CA GLY A 72 14.93 4.25 1.39
C GLY A 72 16.44 4.43 1.39
N LYS A 73 17.18 3.35 1.59
CA LYS A 73 18.64 3.38 1.61
C LYS A 73 19.21 3.66 0.22
N THR A 74 18.73 2.97 -0.79
CA THR A 74 19.25 3.08 -2.17
C THR A 74 19.03 4.46 -2.75
N LEU A 75 17.85 5.05 -2.50
CA LEU A 75 17.49 6.38 -3.00
C LEU A 75 17.83 7.51 -2.02
N GLU A 76 18.47 7.17 -0.89
CA GLU A 76 18.87 8.14 0.14
C GLU A 76 17.70 9.02 0.60
N LEU A 77 16.55 8.38 0.89
CA LEU A 77 15.33 9.08 1.28
C LEU A 77 15.31 9.46 2.75
N GLU A 78 14.80 10.64 3.06
CA GLU A 78 14.54 11.08 4.43
C GLU A 78 13.14 10.69 4.91
N GLY A 79 12.24 10.35 4.01
CA GLY A 79 10.89 9.93 4.34
C GLY A 79 10.20 9.22 3.19
N MET A 80 9.09 8.56 3.53
CA MET A 80 8.22 7.89 2.56
C MET A 80 6.83 7.75 3.14
N ASN A 81 5.83 7.71 2.27
CA ASN A 81 4.50 7.29 2.66
C ASN A 81 4.28 5.85 2.24
N ILE A 82 3.77 5.04 3.16
CA ILE A 82 3.46 3.64 2.92
C ILE A 82 1.97 3.45 3.20
N GLY A 83 1.22 2.92 2.25
CA GLY A 83 -0.21 2.78 2.44
C GLY A 83 -0.89 1.91 1.40
N ILE A 84 -2.15 1.58 1.72
CA ILE A 84 -3.05 0.78 0.89
C ILE A 84 -4.33 1.56 0.67
N ASN A 85 -4.85 1.52 -0.55
CA ASN A 85 -6.23 1.91 -0.83
C ASN A 85 -7.08 0.66 -0.73
N ASN A 86 -7.88 0.55 0.32
CA ASN A 86 -8.71 -0.63 0.59
C ASN A 86 -10.15 -0.36 0.15
N GLY A 87 -10.48 -0.83 -1.04
CA GLY A 87 -11.79 -0.62 -1.65
C GLY A 87 -11.83 0.51 -2.66
N GLU A 88 -12.77 0.42 -3.59
CA GLU A 88 -12.92 1.38 -4.70
C GLU A 88 -13.14 2.81 -4.20
N LEU A 89 -13.96 2.98 -3.15
CA LEU A 89 -14.25 4.30 -2.59
C LEU A 89 -13.01 4.97 -1.99
N ALA A 90 -12.03 4.18 -1.59
CA ALA A 90 -10.75 4.68 -1.07
C ALA A 90 -9.69 4.90 -2.16
N GLY A 91 -10.06 4.70 -3.44
CA GLY A 91 -9.15 4.91 -4.57
C GLY A 91 -8.45 3.65 -5.08
N GLN A 92 -8.91 2.46 -4.68
CA GLN A 92 -8.37 1.21 -5.20
C GLN A 92 -8.82 1.02 -6.65
N THR A 93 -7.90 1.22 -7.60
CA THR A 93 -8.21 1.11 -9.04
C THR A 93 -8.01 -0.29 -9.59
N VAL A 94 -7.12 -1.09 -9.00
CA VAL A 94 -6.90 -2.49 -9.36
C VAL A 94 -7.39 -3.37 -8.22
N PRO A 95 -8.34 -4.29 -8.46
CA PRO A 95 -8.91 -5.14 -7.39
C PRO A 95 -7.99 -6.31 -7.03
N HIS A 96 -6.80 -6.00 -6.62
CA HIS A 96 -5.77 -6.89 -6.11
C HIS A 96 -4.97 -6.10 -5.07
N VAL A 97 -4.86 -6.61 -3.86
CA VAL A 97 -4.16 -5.94 -2.77
C VAL A 97 -2.78 -5.48 -3.21
N HIS A 98 -2.49 -4.21 -3.02
CA HIS A 98 -1.16 -3.67 -3.29
C HIS A 98 -0.84 -2.52 -2.35
N VAL A 99 0.39 -2.51 -1.88
CA VAL A 99 0.91 -1.50 -0.96
C VAL A 99 1.77 -0.53 -1.76
N HIS A 100 1.51 0.75 -1.60
CA HIS A 100 2.32 1.81 -2.18
C HIS A 100 3.46 2.18 -1.23
N ILE A 101 4.66 2.28 -1.77
CA ILE A 101 5.81 2.90 -1.10
C ILE A 101 6.14 4.14 -1.93
N ILE A 102 5.84 5.30 -1.38
CA ILE A 102 5.98 6.57 -2.09
C ILE A 102 7.13 7.36 -1.48
N PRO A 103 8.25 7.50 -2.19
CA PRO A 103 9.36 8.33 -1.74
C PRO A 103 8.96 9.77 -1.54
N ARG A 104 9.43 10.38 -0.46
CA ARG A 104 9.20 11.79 -0.19
C ARG A 104 10.53 12.54 -0.19
N ARG A 105 10.52 13.73 -0.79
CA ARG A 105 11.71 14.58 -0.90
C ARG A 105 11.34 16.01 -0.55
N ALA A 106 12.32 16.78 -0.05
CA ALA A 106 12.09 18.19 0.24
C ALA A 106 11.59 18.92 -1.03
N GLY A 107 10.53 19.72 -0.86
CA GLY A 107 9.96 20.49 -1.96
C GLY A 107 8.99 19.72 -2.87
N ASP A 108 8.63 18.50 -2.53
CA ASP A 108 7.72 17.67 -3.34
C ASP A 108 6.23 17.95 -3.07
N GLY A 109 5.91 18.79 -2.12
CA GLY A 109 4.55 19.13 -1.70
C GLY A 109 4.30 18.79 -0.25
N GLU A 110 3.05 18.99 0.21
CA GLU A 110 2.67 18.82 1.62
C GLU A 110 1.70 17.65 1.86
N GLY A 111 1.45 16.83 0.83
CA GLY A 111 0.54 15.69 0.94
C GLY A 111 0.98 14.70 2.01
N ASN A 112 0.01 14.17 2.77
CA ASN A 112 0.25 13.14 3.79
C ASN A 112 -1.06 12.40 4.09
N MET A 113 -1.03 11.47 5.05
CA MET A 113 -2.23 10.68 5.38
C MET A 113 -3.40 11.53 5.89
N HIS A 114 -3.13 12.69 6.50
CA HIS A 114 -4.18 13.59 6.98
C HIS A 114 -4.87 14.38 5.88
N THR A 115 -4.31 14.43 4.68
CA THR A 115 -4.91 15.21 3.58
C THR A 115 -5.69 14.35 2.59
N ILE A 116 -5.84 13.05 2.86
CA ILE A 116 -6.62 12.14 2.00
C ILE A 116 -8.12 12.51 2.04
N VAL A 117 -8.61 12.88 3.22
CA VAL A 117 -10.00 13.34 3.43
C VAL A 117 -9.96 14.65 4.21
N GLU A 118 -10.75 15.62 3.81
CA GLU A 118 -10.74 16.97 4.39
C GLU A 118 -12.08 17.38 5.03
N LEU A 119 -12.76 16.43 5.68
CA LEU A 119 -14.05 16.68 6.29
C LEU A 119 -13.98 17.39 7.66
N HIS A 120 -12.88 17.24 8.38
CA HIS A 120 -12.64 17.85 9.70
C HIS A 120 -13.82 17.70 10.67
N PRO A 121 -14.24 16.45 10.98
CA PRO A 121 -15.42 16.23 11.81
C PRO A 121 -15.21 16.70 13.25
N SER A 122 -16.33 17.01 13.95
CA SER A 122 -16.30 17.32 15.38
C SER A 122 -15.84 16.11 16.20
N THR A 123 -15.19 16.40 17.33
CA THR A 123 -14.75 15.37 18.29
C THR A 123 -15.68 15.24 19.51
N GLU A 124 -16.86 15.87 19.49
CA GLU A 124 -17.79 15.83 20.62
C GLU A 124 -18.16 14.41 21.05
N ASN A 125 -18.36 13.50 20.08
CA ASN A 125 -18.77 12.11 20.31
C ASN A 125 -17.61 11.10 20.27
N ILE A 126 -16.36 11.55 20.37
CA ILE A 126 -15.20 10.68 20.19
C ILE A 126 -15.11 9.57 21.24
N ALA A 127 -15.50 9.86 22.48
CA ALA A 127 -15.49 8.87 23.57
C ALA A 127 -16.51 7.76 23.34
N GLU A 128 -17.71 8.13 22.91
CA GLU A 128 -18.78 7.16 22.58
C GLU A 128 -18.39 6.29 21.38
N LEU A 129 -17.80 6.90 20.38
CA LEU A 129 -17.33 6.18 19.19
C LEU A 129 -16.21 5.18 19.54
N ALA A 130 -15.28 5.61 20.39
CA ALA A 130 -14.19 4.73 20.86
C ALA A 130 -14.75 3.53 21.63
N GLU A 131 -15.75 3.75 22.49
CA GLU A 131 -16.41 2.66 23.22
C GLU A 131 -17.12 1.69 22.28
N LYS A 132 -17.86 2.21 21.30
CA LYS A 132 -18.55 1.39 20.29
C LYS A 132 -17.58 0.52 19.52
N LEU A 133 -16.46 1.08 19.07
CA LEU A 133 -15.44 0.34 18.35
C LEU A 133 -14.77 -0.71 19.24
N ARG A 134 -14.39 -0.33 20.46
CA ARG A 134 -13.76 -1.22 21.44
C ARG A 134 -14.64 -2.44 21.75
N ASN A 135 -15.95 -2.24 21.84
CA ASN A 135 -16.91 -3.31 22.14
C ASN A 135 -17.23 -4.19 20.91
N SER A 136 -16.68 -3.87 19.73
CA SER A 136 -16.92 -4.62 18.50
C SER A 136 -15.83 -5.65 18.18
N PHE A 137 -14.74 -5.67 18.93
CA PHE A 137 -13.64 -6.63 18.75
C PHE A 137 -13.93 -8.01 19.35
#